data_04a5fa3816c9f533f26a55ad59217053
#
_entry.id   04a5fa3816c9f533f26a55ad59217053
#
_cell.length_a   1.000
_cell.length_b   1.000
_cell.length_c   1.000
_cell.angle_alpha   90.00
_cell.angle_beta   90.00
_cell.angle_gamma   90.00
#
_symmetry.space_group_name_H-M   'P 1'
#
loop_
_entity.id
_entity.type
_entity.pdbx_description
1 polymer ?
#
loop_
_entity_poly.entity_id
_entity_poly.type
_entity_poly.pdbx_seq_one_letter_code
_entity_poly.pdbx_strand_id
1 'polypeptide(L)'
;MAIEYREWLEGDDLTLLEVWGGPETEQARQFRGALAVSSAGTDGTPWRRCIVAEDVIDGVGIPVAAGVVYEASLHPERLWSYIEVARDHRRAGIGATLLTMLRREAEQAPSGVTKLRAKVQPGTAGAAFAEAFGLAPIQRSRLVVVEPGALKLPVFPAKNDGGGPANDENAGSDVVMDLATGSVELTDVVGRYYTSIHGWDSPGVLSVGQVQKLFLDDLTGAHGALVLRVEPGSAFGAAVSPSKKGRIRAFAVSYAEAALDPAADASAQGAKATDVFVGHEPALDSDDAAAAVRDLLSLLAYQHPVMLELDDSMAALRAAVEPLLESGKARQAGADTLVVSD
;
A
#
# COMPACT_ATOMS: atom_id res chain seq x y z
N MET A 1 33.89 -12.41 18.23
CA MET A 1 33.06 -11.69 17.24
C MET A 1 33.51 -10.24 17.27
N ALA A 2 34.17 -9.77 16.23
CA ALA A 2 34.56 -8.37 16.05
C ALA A 2 33.69 -7.80 14.94
N ILE A 3 32.76 -6.92 15.31
CA ILE A 3 31.83 -6.33 14.33
C ILE A 3 32.39 -5.00 13.87
N GLU A 4 32.59 -4.87 12.54
CA GLU A 4 32.95 -3.64 11.89
C GLU A 4 31.79 -3.10 11.06
N TYR A 5 31.71 -1.78 10.89
CA TYR A 5 30.63 -1.11 10.17
C TYR A 5 31.23 -0.28 9.05
N ARG A 6 30.66 -0.43 7.86
CA ARG A 6 31.06 0.33 6.67
C ARG A 6 29.88 0.72 5.79
N GLU A 7 30.10 1.59 4.84
CA GLU A 7 29.13 1.85 3.79
C GLU A 7 28.90 0.62 2.90
N TRP A 8 27.73 0.60 2.27
CA TRP A 8 27.35 -0.42 1.30
C TRP A 8 28.23 -0.36 0.05
N LEU A 9 28.69 -1.50 -0.41
CA LEU A 9 29.44 -1.67 -1.65
C LEU A 9 28.61 -2.48 -2.66
N GLU A 10 28.94 -2.31 -3.94
CA GLU A 10 28.37 -3.15 -5.01
C GLU A 10 28.70 -4.62 -4.78
N GLY A 11 27.69 -5.49 -4.86
CA GLY A 11 27.82 -6.93 -4.59
C GLY A 11 27.50 -7.37 -3.15
N ASP A 12 27.30 -6.44 -2.21
CA ASP A 12 26.89 -6.77 -0.84
C ASP A 12 25.55 -7.51 -0.80
N ASP A 13 24.64 -7.22 -1.72
CA ASP A 13 23.35 -7.89 -1.86
C ASP A 13 23.51 -9.40 -2.09
N LEU A 14 24.48 -9.82 -2.90
CA LEU A 14 24.75 -11.23 -3.18
C LEU A 14 25.33 -11.92 -1.95
N THR A 15 26.31 -11.30 -1.28
CA THR A 15 26.93 -11.86 -0.07
C THR A 15 25.92 -11.96 1.07
N LEU A 16 25.10 -10.92 1.28
CA LEU A 16 24.05 -10.93 2.30
C LEU A 16 22.95 -11.94 1.99
N LEU A 17 22.63 -12.16 0.71
CA LEU A 17 21.67 -13.19 0.32
C LEU A 17 22.15 -14.60 0.71
N GLU A 18 23.45 -14.88 0.56
CA GLU A 18 24.03 -16.16 0.99
C GLU A 18 23.92 -16.34 2.52
N VAL A 19 24.15 -15.27 3.28
CA VAL A 19 24.12 -15.31 4.76
C VAL A 19 22.71 -15.27 5.32
N TRP A 20 21.82 -14.45 4.74
CA TRP A 20 20.43 -14.30 5.19
C TRP A 20 19.51 -15.39 4.67
N GLY A 21 19.80 -15.95 3.50
CA GLY A 21 18.88 -16.79 2.75
C GLY A 21 17.72 -16.00 2.14
N GLY A 22 16.64 -16.68 1.79
CA GLY A 22 15.42 -16.05 1.28
C GLY A 22 14.78 -15.12 2.33
N PRO A 23 13.97 -14.12 1.90
CA PRO A 23 13.31 -13.21 2.82
C PRO A 23 12.32 -13.96 3.74
N GLU A 24 12.45 -13.77 5.06
CA GLU A 24 11.61 -14.43 6.05
C GLU A 24 10.20 -13.82 6.14
N THR A 25 10.03 -12.57 5.72
CA THR A 25 8.76 -11.83 5.80
C THR A 25 8.51 -11.06 4.50
N GLU A 26 7.25 -10.67 4.27
CA GLU A 26 6.88 -9.81 3.14
C GLU A 26 7.59 -8.45 3.22
N GLN A 27 7.74 -7.90 4.44
CA GLN A 27 8.51 -6.67 4.66
C GLN A 27 9.97 -6.84 4.24
N ALA A 28 10.61 -7.98 4.59
CA ALA A 28 11.96 -8.28 4.14
C ALA A 28 12.05 -8.33 2.61
N ARG A 29 11.09 -8.99 1.96
CA ARG A 29 11.02 -9.05 0.49
C ARG A 29 10.91 -7.65 -0.13
N GLN A 30 10.00 -6.83 0.38
CA GLN A 30 9.77 -5.47 -0.12
C GLN A 30 10.97 -4.56 0.11
N PHE A 31 11.61 -4.61 1.29
CA PHE A 31 12.61 -3.64 1.69
C PHE A 31 14.07 -4.01 1.39
N ARG A 32 14.37 -5.28 1.11
CA ARG A 32 15.73 -5.66 0.65
C ARG A 32 16.12 -4.93 -0.63
N GLY A 33 15.17 -4.63 -1.52
CA GLY A 33 15.42 -3.83 -2.72
C GLY A 33 15.80 -2.36 -2.45
N ALA A 34 15.60 -1.86 -1.23
CA ALA A 34 16.05 -0.54 -0.83
C ALA A 34 17.53 -0.51 -0.42
N LEU A 35 18.12 -1.67 -0.11
CA LEU A 35 19.55 -1.82 0.20
C LEU A 35 20.38 -1.67 -1.06
N ALA A 36 21.12 -0.60 -1.17
CA ALA A 36 21.95 -0.28 -2.33
C ALA A 36 22.97 0.80 -1.97
N VAL A 37 23.88 1.08 -2.88
CA VAL A 37 24.89 2.14 -2.74
C VAL A 37 24.24 3.47 -2.33
N SER A 38 24.87 4.18 -1.40
CA SER A 38 24.41 5.48 -0.90
C SER A 38 24.22 6.48 -2.05
N SER A 39 23.16 7.29 -1.96
CA SER A 39 22.81 8.32 -2.96
C SER A 39 22.68 9.68 -2.29
N ALA A 40 23.21 10.72 -2.95
CA ALA A 40 23.09 12.10 -2.49
C ALA A 40 21.72 12.74 -2.81
N GLY A 41 20.87 12.10 -3.61
CA GLY A 41 19.59 12.68 -4.03
C GLY A 41 19.70 13.70 -5.16
N THR A 42 20.87 13.80 -5.83
CA THR A 42 21.15 14.85 -6.83
C THR A 42 20.77 14.48 -8.26
N ASP A 43 20.69 13.18 -8.58
CA ASP A 43 20.54 12.69 -9.97
C ASP A 43 19.13 12.11 -10.24
N GLY A 44 18.12 12.64 -9.56
CA GLY A 44 16.76 12.12 -9.68
C GLY A 44 16.51 10.82 -8.90
N THR A 45 17.55 10.27 -8.26
CA THR A 45 17.42 9.17 -7.30
C THR A 45 17.16 9.73 -5.91
N PRO A 46 16.27 9.10 -5.09
CA PRO A 46 16.07 9.54 -3.70
C PRO A 46 17.38 9.49 -2.90
N TRP A 47 17.54 10.45 -1.97
CA TRP A 47 18.62 10.38 -0.99
C TRP A 47 18.52 9.07 -0.21
N ARG A 48 19.67 8.44 0.01
CA ARG A 48 19.79 7.15 0.71
C ARG A 48 21.14 7.02 1.39
N ARG A 49 21.14 6.40 2.58
CA ARG A 49 22.33 5.91 3.26
C ARG A 49 22.14 4.46 3.64
N CYS A 50 23.12 3.65 3.32
CA CYS A 50 23.10 2.22 3.60
C CYS A 50 24.39 1.81 4.30
N ILE A 51 24.27 1.09 5.42
CA ILE A 51 25.40 0.67 6.28
C ILE A 51 25.35 -0.86 6.40
N VAL A 52 26.51 -1.48 6.23
CA VAL A 52 26.72 -2.92 6.40
C VAL A 52 27.50 -3.17 7.68
N ALA A 53 27.13 -4.21 8.42
CA ALA A 53 27.89 -4.74 9.54
C ALA A 53 28.54 -6.06 9.12
N GLU A 54 29.84 -6.16 9.35
CA GLU A 54 30.66 -7.33 9.05
C GLU A 54 31.16 -8.00 10.33
N ASP A 55 31.09 -9.33 10.39
CA ASP A 55 31.83 -10.10 11.39
C ASP A 55 33.22 -10.39 10.85
N VAL A 56 34.24 -9.87 11.52
CA VAL A 56 35.64 -10.04 11.11
C VAL A 56 36.21 -11.33 11.71
N ILE A 57 36.45 -12.31 10.84
CA ILE A 57 37.02 -13.62 11.18
C ILE A 57 38.36 -13.76 10.48
N ASP A 58 39.42 -13.91 11.23
CA ASP A 58 40.80 -14.05 10.71
C ASP A 58 41.20 -12.92 9.75
N GLY A 59 40.73 -11.71 10.00
CA GLY A 59 41.00 -10.54 9.18
C GLY A 59 40.15 -10.43 7.91
N VAL A 60 39.17 -11.29 7.72
CA VAL A 60 38.19 -11.25 6.62
C VAL A 60 36.85 -10.79 7.14
N GLY A 61 36.34 -9.69 6.60
CA GLY A 61 34.97 -9.20 6.92
C GLY A 61 33.92 -9.99 6.15
N ILE A 62 32.94 -10.54 6.88
CA ILE A 62 31.78 -11.24 6.31
C ILE A 62 30.54 -10.39 6.61
N PRO A 63 29.84 -9.82 5.60
CA PRO A 63 28.61 -9.09 5.80
C PRO A 63 27.54 -9.97 6.48
N VAL A 64 27.05 -9.54 7.66
CA VAL A 64 26.06 -10.28 8.46
C VAL A 64 24.80 -9.50 8.73
N ALA A 65 24.85 -8.17 8.56
CA ALA A 65 23.69 -7.31 8.70
C ALA A 65 23.81 -6.08 7.82
N ALA A 66 22.67 -5.49 7.48
CA ALA A 66 22.63 -4.20 6.84
C ALA A 66 21.44 -3.37 7.33
N GLY A 67 21.56 -2.05 7.20
CA GLY A 67 20.49 -1.12 7.44
C GLY A 67 20.52 0.00 6.42
N VAL A 68 19.33 0.50 6.09
CA VAL A 68 19.15 1.62 5.15
C VAL A 68 18.20 2.65 5.73
N VAL A 69 18.45 3.93 5.42
CA VAL A 69 17.53 5.04 5.58
C VAL A 69 17.45 5.82 4.28
N TYR A 70 16.23 6.18 3.85
CA TYR A 70 16.03 6.85 2.56
C TYR A 70 14.78 7.71 2.53
N GLU A 71 14.81 8.73 1.67
CA GLU A 71 13.67 9.59 1.38
C GLU A 71 12.68 8.91 0.46
N ALA A 72 11.39 9.19 0.67
CA ALA A 72 10.32 8.79 -0.22
C ALA A 72 9.54 10.00 -0.69
N SER A 73 9.41 10.17 -2.00
CA SER A 73 8.73 11.30 -2.61
C SER A 73 7.22 11.34 -2.32
N LEU A 74 6.61 10.17 -2.17
CA LEU A 74 5.16 10.07 -1.95
C LEU A 74 4.75 10.54 -0.55
N HIS A 75 5.52 10.17 0.48
CA HIS A 75 5.28 10.54 1.88
C HIS A 75 6.56 11.17 2.46
N PRO A 76 6.73 12.48 2.27
CA PRO A 76 8.00 13.13 2.56
C PRO A 76 8.22 13.46 4.05
N GLU A 77 7.24 13.30 4.93
CA GLU A 77 7.33 13.72 6.34
C GLU A 77 8.15 12.75 7.21
N ARG A 78 8.46 11.55 6.69
CA ARG A 78 9.25 10.51 7.37
C ARG A 78 10.16 9.80 6.40
N LEU A 79 11.36 9.46 6.87
CA LEU A 79 12.29 8.62 6.14
C LEU A 79 11.95 7.14 6.34
N TRP A 80 11.99 6.35 5.29
CA TRP A 80 11.93 4.91 5.43
C TRP A 80 13.22 4.37 6.04
N SER A 81 13.09 3.44 6.97
CA SER A 81 14.21 2.70 7.55
C SER A 81 13.95 1.20 7.51
N TYR A 82 14.98 0.45 7.15
CA TYR A 82 14.96 -1.00 7.19
C TYR A 82 16.28 -1.52 7.74
N ILE A 83 16.22 -2.52 8.61
CA ILE A 83 17.39 -3.20 9.18
C ILE A 83 17.14 -4.70 9.16
N GLU A 84 18.11 -5.46 8.64
CA GLU A 84 18.10 -6.90 8.70
C GLU A 84 19.41 -7.42 9.28
N VAL A 85 19.31 -8.40 10.17
CA VAL A 85 20.46 -9.03 10.84
C VAL A 85 20.36 -10.54 10.64
N ALA A 86 21.42 -11.17 10.22
CA ALA A 86 21.53 -12.62 10.08
C ALA A 86 21.08 -13.32 11.38
N ARG A 87 20.37 -14.43 11.24
CA ARG A 87 19.72 -15.13 12.37
C ARG A 87 20.71 -15.41 13.51
N ASP A 88 21.90 -15.92 13.18
CA ASP A 88 22.91 -16.33 14.16
C ASP A 88 23.66 -15.13 14.80
N HIS A 89 23.47 -13.93 14.26
CA HIS A 89 24.06 -12.67 14.77
C HIS A 89 23.03 -11.78 15.47
N ARG A 90 21.77 -12.22 15.60
CA ARG A 90 20.72 -11.51 16.34
C ARG A 90 21.03 -11.49 17.82
N ARG A 91 20.50 -10.49 18.54
CA ARG A 91 20.69 -10.30 20.00
C ARG A 91 22.11 -9.93 20.44
N ALA A 92 23.01 -9.63 19.49
CA ALA A 92 24.38 -9.17 19.75
C ALA A 92 24.54 -7.63 19.70
N GLY A 93 23.44 -6.87 19.68
CA GLY A 93 23.46 -5.41 19.65
C GLY A 93 23.62 -4.78 18.26
N ILE A 94 23.87 -5.58 17.21
CA ILE A 94 24.14 -5.09 15.85
C ILE A 94 23.01 -4.23 15.30
N GLY A 95 21.76 -4.65 15.43
CA GLY A 95 20.60 -3.89 14.97
C GLY A 95 20.45 -2.55 15.69
N ALA A 96 20.75 -2.51 16.99
CA ALA A 96 20.73 -1.26 17.79
C ALA A 96 21.79 -0.26 17.34
N THR A 97 22.99 -0.76 17.05
CA THR A 97 24.09 0.05 16.52
C THR A 97 23.73 0.60 15.14
N LEU A 98 23.24 -0.26 14.22
CA LEU A 98 22.78 0.17 12.90
C LEU A 98 21.70 1.24 13.00
N LEU A 99 20.67 1.06 13.85
CA LEU A 99 19.63 2.07 14.03
C LEU A 99 20.19 3.41 14.52
N THR A 100 21.14 3.37 15.46
CA THR A 100 21.81 4.58 15.97
C THR A 100 22.59 5.29 14.86
N MET A 101 23.30 4.54 14.03
CA MET A 101 24.05 5.09 12.89
C MET A 101 23.10 5.68 11.85
N LEU A 102 22.02 4.97 11.49
CA LEU A 102 21.03 5.44 10.52
C LEU A 102 20.29 6.70 10.99
N ARG A 103 20.04 6.84 12.31
CA ARG A 103 19.50 8.10 12.88
C ARG A 103 20.45 9.27 12.69
N ARG A 104 21.77 9.06 12.84
CA ARG A 104 22.78 10.10 12.58
C ARG A 104 22.85 10.45 11.09
N GLU A 105 22.75 9.45 10.21
CA GLU A 105 22.68 9.71 8.78
C GLU A 105 21.41 10.49 8.41
N ALA A 106 20.27 10.19 9.04
CA ALA A 106 19.00 10.90 8.81
C ALA A 106 19.11 12.41 9.12
N GLU A 107 19.96 12.83 10.09
CA GLU A 107 20.22 14.23 10.37
C GLU A 107 20.87 14.98 9.18
N GLN A 108 21.42 14.24 8.22
CA GLN A 108 22.07 14.78 7.01
C GLN A 108 21.17 14.72 5.76
N ALA A 109 19.92 14.27 5.93
CA ALA A 109 18.98 14.19 4.81
C ALA A 109 18.70 15.58 4.22
N PRO A 110 18.74 15.76 2.89
CA PRO A 110 18.50 17.07 2.26
C PRO A 110 17.13 17.68 2.57
N SER A 111 16.12 16.84 2.85
CA SER A 111 14.79 17.30 3.29
C SER A 111 14.78 17.91 4.68
N GLY A 112 15.80 17.69 5.50
CA GLY A 112 15.82 18.05 6.93
C GLY A 112 14.88 17.17 7.79
N VAL A 113 14.29 16.12 7.22
CA VAL A 113 13.43 15.17 7.94
C VAL A 113 14.30 14.17 8.68
N THR A 114 14.04 14.01 9.98
CA THR A 114 14.77 13.05 10.84
C THR A 114 13.90 11.94 11.38
N LYS A 115 12.56 12.10 11.33
CA LYS A 115 11.62 11.06 11.76
C LYS A 115 11.75 9.83 10.89
N LEU A 116 11.87 8.67 11.52
CA LEU A 116 11.94 7.39 10.84
C LEU A 116 10.57 6.69 10.83
N ARG A 117 10.32 5.93 9.81
CA ARG A 117 9.26 4.94 9.77
C ARG A 117 9.78 3.60 9.25
N ALA A 118 9.15 2.54 9.70
CA ALA A 118 9.44 1.19 9.25
C ALA A 118 8.14 0.38 9.16
N LYS A 119 8.15 -0.70 8.38
CA LYS A 119 7.08 -1.70 8.41
C LYS A 119 7.52 -2.90 9.22
N VAL A 120 6.63 -3.41 10.07
CA VAL A 120 6.87 -4.61 10.88
C VAL A 120 5.61 -5.46 10.94
N GLN A 121 5.77 -6.75 11.19
CA GLN A 121 4.64 -7.64 11.47
C GLN A 121 4.47 -7.78 12.99
N PRO A 122 3.24 -7.71 13.53
CA PRO A 122 2.97 -7.95 14.94
C PRO A 122 3.51 -9.29 15.42
N GLY A 123 3.99 -9.33 16.64
CA GLY A 123 4.50 -10.58 17.25
C GLY A 123 5.86 -11.05 16.74
N THR A 124 6.52 -10.30 15.85
CA THR A 124 7.86 -10.62 15.36
C THR A 124 8.96 -9.93 16.19
N ALA A 125 10.19 -10.45 16.03
CA ALA A 125 11.37 -9.80 16.62
C ALA A 125 11.55 -8.34 16.13
N GLY A 126 11.14 -8.05 14.88
CA GLY A 126 11.16 -6.69 14.31
C GLY A 126 10.19 -5.75 15.03
N ALA A 127 8.98 -6.21 15.37
CA ALA A 127 8.02 -5.40 16.14
C ALA A 127 8.53 -5.13 17.57
N ALA A 128 9.04 -6.15 18.24
CA ALA A 128 9.62 -6.00 19.58
C ALA A 128 10.86 -5.06 19.58
N PHE A 129 11.66 -5.13 18.53
CA PHE A 129 12.79 -4.21 18.32
C PHE A 129 12.29 -2.76 18.13
N ALA A 130 11.32 -2.55 17.26
CA ALA A 130 10.75 -1.22 17.01
C ALA A 130 10.21 -0.59 18.31
N GLU A 131 9.43 -1.33 19.08
CA GLU A 131 8.90 -0.90 20.37
C GLU A 131 10.02 -0.56 21.37
N ALA A 132 11.03 -1.42 21.49
CA ALA A 132 12.17 -1.19 22.40
C ALA A 132 12.99 0.07 22.06
N PHE A 133 12.94 0.54 20.83
CA PHE A 133 13.64 1.75 20.36
C PHE A 133 12.71 2.95 20.14
N GLY A 134 11.49 2.90 20.67
CA GLY A 134 10.55 4.02 20.70
C GLY A 134 9.79 4.27 19.40
N LEU A 135 9.78 3.33 18.47
CA LEU A 135 8.96 3.39 17.27
C LEU A 135 7.55 2.87 17.60
N ALA A 136 6.56 3.77 17.62
CA ALA A 136 5.18 3.44 17.94
C ALA A 136 4.37 3.14 16.66
N PRO A 137 3.37 2.24 16.72
CA PRO A 137 2.46 2.02 15.60
C PRO A 137 1.68 3.30 15.26
N ILE A 138 1.73 3.71 13.99
CA ILE A 138 0.97 4.85 13.46
C ILE A 138 -0.10 4.40 12.46
N GLN A 139 0.02 3.18 11.93
CA GLN A 139 -0.95 2.60 11.02
C GLN A 139 -0.88 1.07 11.03
N ARG A 140 -2.01 0.43 10.77
CA ARG A 140 -2.13 -1.01 10.55
C ARG A 140 -2.83 -1.27 9.25
N SER A 141 -2.32 -2.22 8.47
CA SER A 141 -2.99 -2.76 7.30
C SER A 141 -3.00 -4.29 7.30
N ARG A 142 -3.93 -4.87 6.56
CA ARG A 142 -4.04 -6.31 6.33
C ARG A 142 -4.51 -6.58 4.92
N LEU A 143 -4.04 -7.66 4.34
CA LEU A 143 -4.55 -8.15 3.07
C LEU A 143 -5.79 -9.02 3.32
N VAL A 144 -6.85 -8.78 2.55
CA VAL A 144 -8.12 -9.52 2.65
C VAL A 144 -8.52 -10.02 1.28
N VAL A 145 -8.89 -11.29 1.21
CA VAL A 145 -9.50 -11.88 0.03
C VAL A 145 -11.00 -11.98 0.25
N VAL A 146 -11.77 -11.34 -0.61
CA VAL A 146 -13.23 -11.43 -0.66
C VAL A 146 -13.61 -12.53 -1.62
N GLU A 147 -14.39 -13.50 -1.15
CA GLU A 147 -14.77 -14.67 -1.93
C GLU A 147 -15.85 -14.33 -2.97
N PRO A 148 -15.93 -15.08 -4.09
CA PRO A 148 -16.95 -14.86 -5.11
C PRO A 148 -18.37 -14.95 -4.55
N GLY A 149 -19.23 -14.02 -4.95
CA GLY A 149 -20.63 -13.97 -4.50
C GLY A 149 -20.84 -13.63 -3.02
N ALA A 150 -19.80 -13.14 -2.34
CA ALA A 150 -19.86 -12.75 -0.92
C ALA A 150 -20.93 -11.69 -0.64
N LEU A 151 -21.14 -10.79 -1.58
CA LEU A 151 -22.09 -9.70 -1.51
C LEU A 151 -23.24 -9.91 -2.51
N LYS A 152 -24.43 -9.41 -2.15
CA LYS A 152 -25.55 -9.36 -3.10
C LYS A 152 -25.32 -8.23 -4.10
N LEU A 153 -25.59 -8.52 -5.36
CA LEU A 153 -25.56 -7.49 -6.41
C LEU A 153 -26.56 -6.39 -6.08
N PRO A 154 -26.21 -5.12 -6.28
CA PRO A 154 -27.11 -4.02 -6.12
C PRO A 154 -28.20 -4.08 -7.19
N VAL A 155 -29.42 -3.68 -6.83
CA VAL A 155 -30.53 -3.57 -7.78
C VAL A 155 -30.50 -2.14 -8.32
N PHE A 156 -30.16 -2.02 -9.60
CA PHE A 156 -30.21 -0.75 -10.30
C PHE A 156 -31.61 -0.59 -10.91
N PRO A 157 -32.32 0.53 -10.67
CA PRO A 157 -33.60 0.76 -11.32
C PRO A 157 -33.39 0.83 -12.84
N ALA A 158 -34.18 0.06 -13.57
CA ALA A 158 -34.15 0.09 -15.04
C ALA A 158 -34.58 1.50 -15.48
N LYS A 159 -33.85 2.11 -16.45
CA LYS A 159 -34.31 3.33 -17.13
C LYS A 159 -35.68 3.03 -17.74
N ASN A 160 -36.74 3.65 -17.19
CA ASN A 160 -38.01 3.68 -17.85
C ASN A 160 -37.94 4.67 -19.03
N ASP A 161 -37.77 4.17 -20.24
CA ASP A 161 -37.87 4.96 -21.49
C ASP A 161 -39.31 5.47 -21.77
N GLY A 162 -40.18 5.43 -20.79
CA GLY A 162 -41.59 5.84 -20.95
C GLY A 162 -42.01 6.85 -19.88
N GLY A 163 -42.23 8.08 -20.31
CA GLY A 163 -42.62 9.22 -19.49
C GLY A 163 -43.86 9.00 -18.59
N GLY A 164 -43.64 8.90 -17.32
CA GLY A 164 -44.59 9.03 -16.23
C GLY A 164 -43.99 9.85 -15.10
N PRO A 165 -44.82 10.58 -14.29
CA PRO A 165 -44.29 11.43 -13.24
C PRO A 165 -43.61 10.58 -12.17
N ALA A 166 -42.31 10.82 -11.95
CA ALA A 166 -41.47 10.19 -10.93
C ALA A 166 -41.92 10.69 -9.55
N ASN A 167 -42.26 9.79 -8.64
CA ASN A 167 -42.22 10.04 -7.20
C ASN A 167 -40.77 9.85 -6.72
N ASP A 168 -40.17 10.97 -6.35
CA ASP A 168 -38.74 11.17 -6.07
C ASP A 168 -38.29 10.66 -4.70
N GLU A 169 -38.41 9.39 -4.38
CA GLU A 169 -37.82 8.88 -3.12
C GLU A 169 -36.79 7.76 -3.27
N ASN A 170 -36.42 7.37 -4.51
CA ASN A 170 -35.33 6.41 -4.76
C ASN A 170 -34.58 6.78 -6.05
N ALA A 171 -33.75 7.80 -5.99
CA ALA A 171 -32.77 8.07 -7.04
C ALA A 171 -31.74 6.93 -7.06
N GLY A 172 -32.01 5.92 -7.88
CA GLY A 172 -31.09 4.80 -8.07
C GLY A 172 -29.78 5.23 -8.73
N SER A 173 -28.69 4.78 -8.19
CA SER A 173 -27.36 5.00 -8.76
C SER A 173 -27.24 4.27 -10.10
N ASP A 174 -27.13 5.02 -11.20
CA ASP A 174 -26.76 4.46 -12.51
C ASP A 174 -25.31 3.96 -12.48
N VAL A 175 -25.13 2.66 -12.61
CA VAL A 175 -23.79 2.07 -12.77
C VAL A 175 -23.37 2.22 -14.21
N VAL A 176 -22.34 2.99 -14.44
CA VAL A 176 -21.62 3.00 -15.70
C VAL A 176 -20.28 2.29 -15.48
N MET A 177 -20.15 1.11 -16.07
CA MET A 177 -18.83 0.46 -16.20
C MET A 177 -18.04 1.26 -17.22
N ASP A 178 -16.98 1.94 -16.77
CA ASP A 178 -16.02 2.60 -17.65
C ASP A 178 -14.63 2.01 -17.37
N LEU A 179 -14.03 1.43 -18.41
CA LEU A 179 -12.73 0.74 -18.32
C LEU A 179 -11.55 1.68 -18.64
N ALA A 180 -11.69 2.96 -18.40
CA ALA A 180 -10.68 3.94 -18.80
C ALA A 180 -9.73 4.29 -17.64
N THR A 181 -8.58 3.63 -17.56
CA THR A 181 -7.46 4.00 -16.66
C THR A 181 -6.88 5.39 -16.96
N GLY A 182 -7.08 5.95 -18.16
CA GLY A 182 -6.58 7.26 -18.60
C GLY A 182 -7.50 8.47 -18.35
N SER A 183 -8.56 8.33 -17.55
CA SER A 183 -9.50 9.43 -17.29
C SER A 183 -8.94 10.41 -16.25
N VAL A 184 -8.84 11.72 -16.61
CA VAL A 184 -8.44 12.79 -15.68
C VAL A 184 -9.36 12.84 -14.44
N GLU A 185 -10.66 12.57 -14.60
CA GLU A 185 -11.61 12.52 -13.49
C GLU A 185 -11.31 11.35 -12.54
N LEU A 186 -10.97 10.17 -13.05
CA LEU A 186 -10.56 9.04 -12.22
C LEU A 186 -9.25 9.36 -11.50
N THR A 187 -8.28 9.92 -12.21
CA THR A 187 -6.99 10.31 -11.62
C THR A 187 -7.17 11.30 -10.47
N ASP A 188 -8.05 12.30 -10.63
CA ASP A 188 -8.32 13.29 -9.59
C ASP A 188 -8.97 12.66 -8.35
N VAL A 189 -10.01 11.84 -8.52
CA VAL A 189 -10.67 11.19 -7.36
C VAL A 189 -9.74 10.20 -6.66
N VAL A 190 -8.91 9.45 -7.39
CA VAL A 190 -7.90 8.56 -6.81
C VAL A 190 -6.91 9.34 -5.94
N GLY A 191 -6.37 10.45 -6.45
CA GLY A 191 -5.43 11.29 -5.70
C GLY A 191 -6.04 11.92 -4.45
N ARG A 192 -7.27 12.43 -4.53
CA ARG A 192 -8.00 12.99 -3.38
C ARG A 192 -8.32 11.91 -2.35
N TYR A 193 -8.77 10.75 -2.78
CA TYR A 193 -9.03 9.62 -1.89
C TYR A 193 -7.74 9.16 -1.19
N TYR A 194 -6.65 8.95 -1.96
CA TYR A 194 -5.36 8.58 -1.39
C TYR A 194 -4.91 9.57 -0.31
N THR A 195 -5.02 10.86 -0.59
CA THR A 195 -4.68 11.90 0.40
C THR A 195 -5.57 11.84 1.64
N SER A 196 -6.87 11.56 1.47
CA SER A 196 -7.82 11.54 2.59
C SER A 196 -7.57 10.38 3.56
N ILE A 197 -7.12 9.22 3.08
CA ILE A 197 -6.84 8.04 3.92
C ILE A 197 -5.45 8.04 4.53
N HIS A 198 -4.53 8.91 4.09
CA HIS A 198 -3.16 8.97 4.58
C HIS A 198 -2.89 10.17 5.52
N GLY A 199 -3.89 10.59 6.29
CA GLY A 199 -3.70 11.66 7.29
C GLY A 199 -2.70 11.31 8.40
N TRP A 200 -2.42 10.03 8.61
CA TRP A 200 -1.43 9.53 9.56
C TRP A 200 0.03 9.72 9.09
N ASP A 201 0.24 9.85 7.78
CA ASP A 201 1.53 10.15 7.14
C ASP A 201 1.25 10.87 5.82
N SER A 202 1.05 12.18 5.89
CA SER A 202 0.52 12.97 4.78
C SER A 202 1.35 12.81 3.51
N PRO A 203 0.72 12.47 2.37
CA PRO A 203 1.45 12.47 1.10
C PRO A 203 1.83 13.90 0.71
N GLY A 204 2.89 14.02 -0.05
CA GLY A 204 3.23 15.27 -0.72
C GLY A 204 2.11 15.74 -1.66
N VAL A 205 2.21 16.96 -2.17
CA VAL A 205 1.25 17.45 -3.16
C VAL A 205 1.31 16.58 -4.41
N LEU A 206 0.22 15.88 -4.69
CA LEU A 206 0.12 14.98 -5.83
C LEU A 206 -0.49 15.72 -7.03
N SER A 207 0.29 15.96 -8.05
CA SER A 207 -0.23 16.40 -9.35
C SER A 207 -0.97 15.25 -10.06
N VAL A 208 -1.88 15.59 -10.97
CA VAL A 208 -2.60 14.58 -11.79
C VAL A 208 -1.62 13.63 -12.50
N GLY A 209 -0.51 14.15 -13.03
CA GLY A 209 0.51 13.31 -13.68
C GLY A 209 1.22 12.34 -12.72
N GLN A 210 1.46 12.75 -11.47
CA GLN A 210 2.04 11.88 -10.46
C GLN A 210 1.05 10.79 -10.03
N VAL A 211 -0.23 11.14 -9.81
CA VAL A 211 -1.27 10.15 -9.50
C VAL A 211 -1.42 9.15 -10.63
N GLN A 212 -1.48 9.63 -11.89
CA GLN A 212 -1.52 8.75 -13.06
C GLN A 212 -0.36 7.77 -13.05
N LYS A 213 0.87 8.27 -12.89
CA LYS A 213 2.08 7.44 -12.89
C LYS A 213 2.15 6.45 -11.72
N LEU A 214 1.63 6.81 -10.55
CA LEU A 214 1.75 5.99 -9.34
C LEU A 214 0.66 4.91 -9.22
N PHE A 215 -0.54 5.17 -9.75
CA PHE A 215 -1.70 4.32 -9.50
C PHE A 215 -2.39 3.79 -10.76
N LEU A 216 -2.20 4.41 -11.91
CA LEU A 216 -3.01 4.15 -13.10
C LEU A 216 -2.18 3.83 -14.35
N ASP A 217 -0.87 3.81 -14.23
CA ASP A 217 0.04 3.50 -15.32
C ASP A 217 0.21 1.98 -15.48
N ASP A 218 0.28 1.50 -16.71
CA ASP A 218 0.55 0.09 -17.01
C ASP A 218 1.87 -0.39 -16.39
N LEU A 219 2.85 0.51 -16.22
CA LEU A 219 4.12 0.20 -15.55
C LEU A 219 3.96 -0.09 -14.05
N THR A 220 2.89 0.37 -13.43
CA THR A 220 2.54 0.00 -12.05
C THR A 220 1.70 -1.27 -11.96
N GLY A 221 1.42 -1.90 -13.11
CA GLY A 221 0.59 -3.08 -13.21
C GLY A 221 -0.91 -2.79 -13.29
N ALA A 222 -1.33 -1.53 -13.38
CA ALA A 222 -2.73 -1.17 -13.54
C ALA A 222 -3.23 -1.63 -14.93
N HIS A 223 -4.24 -2.49 -14.97
CA HIS A 223 -4.75 -3.05 -16.23
C HIS A 223 -6.25 -2.84 -16.43
N GLY A 224 -6.93 -2.22 -15.47
CA GLY A 224 -8.35 -1.91 -15.60
C GLY A 224 -8.86 -1.05 -14.46
N ALA A 225 -9.96 -0.35 -14.68
CA ALA A 225 -10.66 0.39 -13.64
C ALA A 225 -12.16 0.21 -13.79
N LEU A 226 -12.85 0.07 -12.65
CA LEU A 226 -14.30 0.05 -12.56
C LEU A 226 -14.77 1.26 -11.77
N VAL A 227 -15.74 2.00 -12.26
CA VAL A 227 -16.28 3.18 -11.57
C VAL A 227 -17.81 3.09 -11.41
N LEU A 228 -18.29 3.50 -10.25
CA LEU A 228 -19.70 3.78 -10.01
C LEU A 228 -19.93 5.29 -10.10
N ARG A 229 -21.00 5.70 -10.80
CA ARG A 229 -21.33 7.10 -11.01
C ARG A 229 -22.71 7.43 -10.46
N VAL A 230 -22.92 8.68 -10.05
CA VAL A 230 -24.24 9.26 -9.76
C VAL A 230 -24.77 10.01 -10.97
N GLU A 231 -26.10 10.09 -11.10
CA GLU A 231 -26.73 10.86 -12.18
C GLU A 231 -26.33 12.35 -12.18
N PRO A 232 -26.32 13.01 -13.37
CA PRO A 232 -25.88 14.40 -13.53
C PRO A 232 -26.64 15.45 -12.71
N GLY A 233 -27.71 15.12 -12.02
CA GLY A 233 -28.59 16.04 -11.28
C GLY A 233 -28.35 16.11 -9.76
N SER A 234 -27.53 15.25 -9.16
CA SER A 234 -27.35 15.27 -7.70
C SER A 234 -26.33 16.33 -7.27
N ALA A 235 -26.72 17.12 -6.25
CA ALA A 235 -25.95 18.26 -5.74
C ALA A 235 -24.79 17.80 -4.84
N PHE A 236 -23.70 17.30 -5.41
CA PHE A 236 -22.44 17.10 -4.69
C PHE A 236 -21.42 18.19 -5.01
N GLY A 237 -20.76 18.67 -3.97
CA GLY A 237 -19.67 19.65 -3.89
C GLY A 237 -19.02 20.18 -5.18
N ALA A 238 -18.86 21.49 -5.26
CA ALA A 238 -18.81 22.34 -6.44
C ALA A 238 -17.45 22.50 -7.16
N ALA A 239 -16.52 21.60 -7.11
CA ALA A 239 -15.17 21.90 -7.61
C ALA A 239 -14.86 21.46 -9.06
N VAL A 240 -15.61 20.54 -9.66
CA VAL A 240 -15.35 20.04 -11.02
C VAL A 240 -16.65 20.06 -11.83
N SER A 241 -16.56 20.53 -13.09
CA SER A 241 -17.72 20.52 -14.02
C SER A 241 -18.21 19.07 -14.19
N PRO A 242 -19.52 18.81 -14.00
CA PRO A 242 -20.05 17.47 -14.13
C PRO A 242 -19.86 16.96 -15.56
N SER A 243 -19.29 15.75 -15.68
CA SER A 243 -19.27 15.07 -16.96
C SER A 243 -20.71 14.74 -17.40
N LYS A 244 -20.96 14.57 -18.69
CA LYS A 244 -22.28 14.10 -19.19
C LYS A 244 -22.65 12.72 -18.67
N LYS A 245 -21.68 11.99 -18.08
CA LYS A 245 -21.82 10.63 -17.52
C LYS A 245 -22.08 10.62 -15.99
N GLY A 246 -22.25 11.78 -15.34
CA GLY A 246 -22.32 11.87 -13.88
C GLY A 246 -20.96 11.83 -13.19
N ARG A 247 -20.93 12.04 -11.86
CA ARG A 247 -19.69 12.06 -11.06
C ARG A 247 -19.33 10.67 -10.56
N ILE A 248 -18.06 10.38 -10.44
CA ILE A 248 -17.57 9.15 -9.81
C ILE A 248 -17.95 9.17 -8.33
N ARG A 249 -18.64 8.13 -7.87
CA ARG A 249 -19.00 7.89 -6.47
C ARG A 249 -18.04 6.93 -5.78
N ALA A 250 -17.69 5.85 -6.48
CA ALA A 250 -16.66 4.88 -6.06
C ALA A 250 -15.88 4.40 -7.26
N PHE A 251 -14.67 3.93 -7.00
CA PHE A 251 -13.78 3.40 -8.02
C PHE A 251 -13.00 2.17 -7.50
N ALA A 252 -12.59 1.33 -8.42
CA ALA A 252 -11.60 0.30 -8.20
C ALA A 252 -10.59 0.31 -9.34
N VAL A 253 -9.32 0.14 -9.02
CA VAL A 253 -8.24 -0.08 -9.98
C VAL A 253 -7.73 -1.50 -9.78
N SER A 254 -7.71 -2.28 -10.85
CA SER A 254 -7.20 -3.65 -10.83
C SER A 254 -5.75 -3.67 -11.26
N TYR A 255 -4.93 -4.45 -10.56
CA TYR A 255 -3.52 -4.61 -10.86
C TYR A 255 -3.25 -6.02 -11.38
N ALA A 256 -2.37 -6.11 -12.37
CA ALA A 256 -1.83 -7.40 -12.79
C ALA A 256 -1.07 -8.00 -11.60
N GLU A 257 -1.27 -9.29 -11.35
CA GLU A 257 -0.48 -10.00 -10.36
C GLU A 257 1.01 -9.71 -10.63
N ALA A 258 1.69 -9.07 -9.68
CA ALA A 258 3.13 -9.17 -9.63
C ALA A 258 3.43 -10.67 -9.59
N ALA A 259 4.24 -11.17 -10.54
CA ALA A 259 4.58 -12.58 -10.61
C ALA A 259 5.20 -12.98 -9.27
N LEU A 260 4.37 -13.43 -8.34
CA LEU A 260 4.78 -14.13 -7.15
C LEU A 260 5.52 -15.35 -7.67
N ASP A 261 6.76 -15.51 -7.22
CA ASP A 261 7.76 -16.52 -7.54
C ASP A 261 7.20 -17.72 -8.33
N PRO A 262 7.62 -17.95 -9.60
CA PRO A 262 7.16 -19.08 -10.40
C PRO A 262 7.47 -20.44 -9.76
N ALA A 263 8.25 -20.50 -8.68
CA ALA A 263 8.52 -21.70 -7.89
C ALA A 263 7.57 -21.91 -6.71
N ALA A 264 6.75 -20.92 -6.32
CA ALA A 264 5.74 -21.06 -5.28
C ALA A 264 4.44 -21.59 -5.90
N ASP A 265 4.26 -22.88 -5.81
CA ASP A 265 3.01 -23.64 -5.95
C ASP A 265 2.22 -23.57 -7.28
N ALA A 266 2.69 -24.35 -8.25
CA ALA A 266 1.82 -24.96 -9.26
C ALA A 266 0.79 -25.96 -8.66
N SER A 267 0.77 -26.15 -7.33
CA SER A 267 -0.12 -27.10 -6.64
C SER A 267 -1.33 -26.48 -5.95
N ALA A 268 -1.40 -25.15 -5.79
CA ALA A 268 -2.59 -24.47 -5.29
C ALA A 268 -3.54 -24.15 -6.46
N GLN A 269 -4.41 -25.11 -6.80
CA GLN A 269 -5.51 -24.96 -7.77
C GLN A 269 -6.66 -24.08 -7.22
N GLY A 270 -6.36 -23.00 -6.48
CA GLY A 270 -7.32 -21.95 -6.17
C GLY A 270 -7.24 -20.84 -7.20
N ALA A 271 -8.36 -20.34 -7.70
CA ALA A 271 -8.39 -19.15 -8.55
C ALA A 271 -7.61 -18.04 -7.84
N LYS A 272 -6.56 -17.52 -8.50
CA LYS A 272 -5.78 -16.40 -7.95
C LYS A 272 -6.69 -15.18 -7.83
N ALA A 273 -6.64 -14.51 -6.68
CA ALA A 273 -7.42 -13.30 -6.47
C ALA A 273 -6.82 -12.13 -7.26
N THR A 274 -7.67 -11.33 -7.87
CA THR A 274 -7.25 -10.08 -8.51
C THR A 274 -6.94 -9.03 -7.43
N ASP A 275 -5.76 -8.43 -7.48
CA ASP A 275 -5.41 -7.33 -6.59
C ASP A 275 -6.14 -6.06 -7.02
N VAL A 276 -6.82 -5.38 -6.07
CA VAL A 276 -7.61 -4.18 -6.37
C VAL A 276 -7.41 -3.10 -5.32
N PHE A 277 -7.24 -1.87 -5.79
CA PHE A 277 -7.31 -0.67 -4.95
C PHE A 277 -8.71 -0.08 -5.07
N VAL A 278 -9.46 -0.08 -3.96
CA VAL A 278 -10.85 0.39 -3.89
C VAL A 278 -10.94 1.69 -3.13
N GLY A 279 -11.65 2.65 -3.68
CA GLY A 279 -11.89 3.94 -3.03
C GLY A 279 -13.23 4.57 -3.42
N HIS A 280 -13.49 5.75 -2.87
CA HIS A 280 -14.71 6.50 -3.09
C HIS A 280 -14.42 8.01 -3.19
N GLU A 281 -15.41 8.78 -3.63
CA GLU A 281 -15.36 10.24 -3.55
C GLU A 281 -15.25 10.70 -2.10
N PRO A 282 -14.20 11.39 -1.69
CA PRO A 282 -14.00 11.80 -0.29
C PRO A 282 -15.07 12.77 0.27
N ALA A 283 -15.82 13.43 -0.62
CA ALA A 283 -16.91 14.33 -0.20
C ALA A 283 -18.21 13.62 0.17
N LEU A 284 -18.29 12.29 0.02
CA LEU A 284 -19.43 11.49 0.49
C LEU A 284 -19.45 11.44 2.01
N ASP A 285 -20.65 11.43 2.59
CA ASP A 285 -20.79 11.05 4.00
C ASP A 285 -20.45 9.56 4.22
N SER A 286 -20.31 9.17 5.48
CA SER A 286 -19.85 7.82 5.84
C SER A 286 -20.74 6.69 5.33
N ASP A 287 -22.06 6.90 5.36
CA ASP A 287 -23.04 5.88 5.00
C ASP A 287 -23.10 5.72 3.47
N ASP A 288 -23.11 6.82 2.75
CA ASP A 288 -23.04 6.85 1.29
C ASP A 288 -21.73 6.28 0.76
N ALA A 289 -20.60 6.59 1.40
CA ALA A 289 -19.31 6.03 1.06
C ALA A 289 -19.26 4.51 1.27
N ALA A 290 -19.76 4.03 2.43
CA ALA A 290 -19.81 2.60 2.72
C ALA A 290 -20.77 1.86 1.77
N ALA A 291 -21.91 2.45 1.41
CA ALA A 291 -22.84 1.88 0.45
C ALA A 291 -22.20 1.80 -0.95
N ALA A 292 -21.56 2.88 -1.42
CA ALA A 292 -20.90 2.92 -2.72
C ALA A 292 -19.76 1.89 -2.84
N VAL A 293 -18.92 1.77 -1.81
CA VAL A 293 -17.85 0.77 -1.75
C VAL A 293 -18.43 -0.65 -1.74
N ARG A 294 -19.50 -0.91 -0.98
CA ARG A 294 -20.16 -2.22 -0.94
C ARG A 294 -20.74 -2.61 -2.30
N ASP A 295 -21.42 -1.67 -2.97
CA ASP A 295 -22.00 -1.90 -4.29
C ASP A 295 -20.90 -2.23 -5.31
N LEU A 296 -19.82 -1.44 -5.32
CA LEU A 296 -18.68 -1.67 -6.19
C LEU A 296 -18.02 -3.02 -5.92
N LEU A 297 -17.77 -3.36 -4.65
CA LEU A 297 -17.15 -4.61 -4.25
C LEU A 297 -18.02 -5.82 -4.62
N SER A 298 -19.36 -5.68 -4.59
CA SER A 298 -20.28 -6.73 -5.01
C SER A 298 -20.17 -7.07 -6.51
N LEU A 299 -19.88 -6.08 -7.33
CA LEU A 299 -19.63 -6.25 -8.77
C LEU A 299 -18.27 -6.88 -9.03
N LEU A 300 -17.24 -6.40 -8.34
CA LEU A 300 -15.86 -6.91 -8.48
C LEU A 300 -15.75 -8.37 -8.06
N ALA A 301 -16.28 -8.71 -6.88
CA ALA A 301 -16.23 -10.06 -6.32
C ALA A 301 -17.42 -10.95 -6.76
N TYR A 302 -18.06 -10.65 -7.87
CA TYR A 302 -19.22 -11.44 -8.30
C TYR A 302 -18.86 -12.86 -8.72
N GLN A 303 -17.85 -13.02 -9.57
CA GLN A 303 -17.46 -14.32 -10.14
C GLN A 303 -16.05 -14.76 -9.73
N HIS A 304 -15.20 -13.82 -9.37
CA HIS A 304 -13.79 -14.08 -9.05
C HIS A 304 -13.44 -13.51 -7.69
N PRO A 305 -12.53 -14.16 -6.95
CA PRO A 305 -12.05 -13.60 -5.70
C PRO A 305 -11.24 -12.32 -5.96
N VAL A 306 -11.40 -11.34 -5.10
CA VAL A 306 -10.61 -10.11 -5.11
C VAL A 306 -9.79 -9.97 -3.85
N MET A 307 -8.54 -9.57 -4.00
CA MET A 307 -7.65 -9.23 -2.91
C MET A 307 -7.56 -7.71 -2.78
N LEU A 308 -7.58 -7.23 -1.56
CA LEU A 308 -7.46 -5.80 -1.25
C LEU A 308 -6.68 -5.59 0.04
N GLU A 309 -5.97 -4.47 0.11
CA GLU A 309 -5.38 -4.00 1.35
C GLU A 309 -6.45 -3.23 2.14
N LEU A 310 -6.64 -3.62 3.39
CA LEU A 310 -7.55 -3.00 4.33
C LEU A 310 -6.75 -2.27 5.39
N ASP A 311 -6.71 -0.96 5.27
CA ASP A 311 -6.04 -0.03 6.16
C ASP A 311 -6.99 0.51 7.23
N ASP A 312 -6.51 0.76 8.45
CA ASP A 312 -7.34 1.26 9.55
C ASP A 312 -8.00 2.62 9.26
N SER A 313 -7.45 3.42 8.35
CA SER A 313 -8.01 4.70 7.91
C SER A 313 -9.09 4.58 6.82
N MET A 314 -9.26 3.40 6.20
CA MET A 314 -10.25 3.15 5.14
C MET A 314 -11.63 2.80 5.73
N ALA A 315 -12.28 3.73 6.41
CA ALA A 315 -13.51 3.48 7.17
C ALA A 315 -14.64 2.85 6.32
N ALA A 316 -14.90 3.37 5.11
CA ALA A 316 -15.94 2.85 4.23
C ALA A 316 -15.64 1.41 3.75
N LEU A 317 -14.38 1.11 3.41
CA LEU A 317 -13.96 -0.23 3.00
C LEU A 317 -14.04 -1.21 4.18
N ARG A 318 -13.64 -0.79 5.37
CA ARG A 318 -13.78 -1.58 6.60
C ARG A 318 -15.24 -1.91 6.88
N ALA A 319 -16.14 -0.94 6.81
CA ALA A 319 -17.57 -1.16 7.00
C ALA A 319 -18.17 -2.16 6.01
N ALA A 320 -17.63 -2.23 4.78
CA ALA A 320 -18.06 -3.21 3.78
C ALA A 320 -17.47 -4.62 4.01
N VAL A 321 -16.20 -4.71 4.49
CA VAL A 321 -15.43 -5.96 4.51
C VAL A 321 -15.47 -6.66 5.88
N GLU A 322 -15.50 -5.94 7.01
CA GLU A 322 -15.51 -6.54 8.35
C GLU A 322 -16.67 -7.54 8.56
N PRO A 323 -17.92 -7.26 8.14
CA PRO A 323 -19.01 -8.25 8.24
C PRO A 323 -18.78 -9.51 7.38
N LEU A 324 -18.01 -9.39 6.28
CA LEU A 324 -17.66 -10.53 5.45
C LEU A 324 -16.61 -11.42 6.13
N LEU A 325 -15.64 -10.81 6.80
CA LEU A 325 -14.65 -11.54 7.61
C LEU A 325 -15.35 -12.31 8.76
N GLU A 326 -16.27 -11.66 9.48
CA GLU A 326 -17.04 -12.28 10.56
C GLU A 326 -17.92 -13.43 10.09
N SER A 327 -18.49 -13.32 8.88
CA SER A 327 -19.34 -14.38 8.29
C SER A 327 -18.60 -15.44 7.48
N GLY A 328 -17.26 -15.36 7.40
CA GLY A 328 -16.44 -16.29 6.63
C GLY A 328 -16.56 -16.15 5.10
N LYS A 329 -17.13 -15.04 4.62
CA LYS A 329 -17.25 -14.71 3.19
C LYS A 329 -16.04 -13.93 2.66
N ALA A 330 -15.18 -13.52 3.54
CA ALA A 330 -13.85 -13.02 3.28
C ALA A 330 -12.87 -13.67 4.25
N ARG A 331 -11.59 -13.70 3.88
CA ARG A 331 -10.52 -14.22 4.73
C ARG A 331 -9.32 -13.29 4.69
N GLN A 332 -8.60 -13.22 5.79
CA GLN A 332 -7.32 -12.53 5.82
C GLN A 332 -6.25 -13.35 5.09
N ALA A 333 -5.41 -12.69 4.30
CA ALA A 333 -4.26 -13.27 3.63
C ALA A 333 -2.97 -12.79 4.31
N GLY A 334 -2.33 -13.70 5.05
CA GLY A 334 -1.10 -13.39 5.78
C GLY A 334 -1.32 -12.66 7.12
N ALA A 335 -0.24 -12.14 7.68
CA ALA A 335 -0.25 -11.39 8.93
C ALA A 335 -0.55 -9.90 8.69
N ASP A 336 -1.01 -9.21 9.75
CA ASP A 336 -1.09 -7.75 9.74
C ASP A 336 0.28 -7.12 9.50
N THR A 337 0.26 -5.94 8.90
CA THR A 337 1.42 -5.07 8.77
C THR A 337 1.21 -3.81 9.61
N LEU A 338 2.20 -3.44 10.40
CA LEU A 338 2.21 -2.17 11.12
C LEU A 338 3.22 -1.22 10.46
N VAL A 339 2.82 0.01 10.22
CA VAL A 339 3.76 1.11 10.04
C VAL A 339 4.04 1.68 11.43
N VAL A 340 5.32 1.72 11.80
CA VAL A 340 5.79 2.25 13.08
C VAL A 340 6.67 3.47 12.84
N SER A 341 6.65 4.43 13.76
CA SER A 341 7.43 5.69 13.65
C SER A 341 7.80 6.23 15.01
N ASP A 342 8.88 7.04 15.08
CA ASP A 342 9.26 7.85 16.23
C ASP A 342 8.62 9.25 16.19
#